data_36f6dc5ca7d659bb9d88e7f26532d314
#
_entry.id   36f6dc5ca7d659bb9d88e7f26532d314
#
_cell.length_a   1.000
_cell.length_b   1.000
_cell.length_c   1.000
_cell.angle_alpha   90.00
_cell.angle_beta   90.00
_cell.angle_gamma   90.00
#
_symmetry.space_group_name_H-M   'P 1'
#
loop_
_entity.id
_entity.type
_entity.pdbx_description
1 polymer ?
#
loop_
_entity_poly.entity_id
_entity_poly.type
_entity_poly.pdbx_seq_one_letter_code
_entity_poly.pdbx_strand_id
1 'polypeptide(L)'
;TGRAIAPFVEAEWGPKAYAIMHRIKALFDPEGLLNPGVLLNPDDKIHVKNLKLMPLADEIVDLCIECGFCEPACPSHHMTLTPRQRIAVKRERERLRRTGEDPARLARLDHDFQYAGMDTCAACNLCSLRCPVGIETGTMIIGERANRRGATGHAVARFAADHRGTIENFMRGGVTLADAARAIIPAPAVEAITETARRLTNKRVPRVSRALHHGPGAPKPRDNRQDPRRTGFPVPIAQTGRPQIVYFPACPSRMFGAPKTEHGLLDTPQAMVTLLERAGFDVIVPEQLNGQCCGQPFLSKGFPEESKKVSAALNAELSELSDAGRLAIVTDASTCAKHLRELPGAIPVADSAQFLLAEVLPRLTIRQKLASVAVHHNCSAQRLAEQPATEALARACAESIAVLSSITCCGYAGDKGLFIPELNAHATRRVGNDIPANCELGVSTVSTCASGLTEHAGIPFVSLASLLEWASR
;
A
#
# COMPACT_ATOMS: atom_id res chain seq x y z
N THR A 1 -21.98 21.91 10.86
CA THR A 1 -22.08 23.20 10.16
C THR A 1 -23.53 23.49 9.83
N GLY A 2 -23.81 24.67 9.35
CA GLY A 2 -25.17 25.03 8.95
C GLY A 2 -26.16 25.05 10.13
N ARG A 3 -27.07 24.09 10.18
CA ARG A 3 -28.08 24.01 11.28
C ARG A 3 -27.46 23.83 12.67
N ALA A 4 -26.32 23.11 12.75
CA ALA A 4 -25.64 22.88 14.03
C ALA A 4 -25.04 24.13 14.64
N ILE A 5 -24.69 25.14 13.85
CA ILE A 5 -24.11 26.40 14.34
C ILE A 5 -25.12 27.54 14.36
N ALA A 6 -26.31 27.37 13.77
CA ALA A 6 -27.29 28.41 13.64
C ALA A 6 -27.63 29.15 14.99
N PRO A 7 -27.81 28.47 16.14
CA PRO A 7 -28.06 29.14 17.42
C PRO A 7 -26.91 29.98 17.95
N PHE A 8 -25.69 29.79 17.41
CA PHE A 8 -24.48 30.44 17.91
C PHE A 8 -23.97 31.54 16.98
N VAL A 9 -24.59 31.72 15.80
CA VAL A 9 -24.16 32.71 14.80
C VAL A 9 -24.24 34.15 15.32
N GLU A 10 -25.29 34.51 16.03
CA GLU A 10 -25.41 35.85 16.60
C GLU A 10 -24.38 36.09 17.71
N ALA A 11 -24.11 35.07 18.55
CA ALA A 11 -23.09 35.17 19.60
C ALA A 11 -21.68 35.34 19.04
N GLU A 12 -21.36 34.66 17.93
CA GLU A 12 -20.05 34.73 17.29
C GLU A 12 -19.83 36.07 16.54
N TRP A 13 -20.83 36.53 15.79
CA TRP A 13 -20.67 37.68 14.88
C TRP A 13 -21.25 38.99 15.43
N GLY A 14 -21.97 38.90 16.51
CA GLY A 14 -22.68 40.03 17.15
C GLY A 14 -23.99 40.42 16.45
N PRO A 15 -24.89 41.12 17.18
CA PRO A 15 -26.24 41.40 16.70
C PRO A 15 -26.29 42.27 15.43
N LYS A 16 -25.33 43.18 15.26
CA LYS A 16 -25.30 44.05 14.07
C LYS A 16 -24.99 43.25 12.79
N ALA A 17 -24.00 42.38 12.83
CA ALA A 17 -23.66 41.54 11.68
C ALA A 17 -24.77 40.50 11.41
N TYR A 18 -25.36 39.92 12.48
CA TYR A 18 -26.45 38.98 12.34
C TYR A 18 -27.68 39.61 11.67
N ALA A 19 -28.03 40.85 12.05
CA ALA A 19 -29.10 41.62 11.41
C ALA A 19 -28.82 41.88 9.92
N ILE A 20 -27.54 42.14 9.54
CA ILE A 20 -27.15 42.31 8.13
C ILE A 20 -27.32 40.99 7.38
N MET A 21 -26.94 39.86 7.96
CA MET A 21 -27.12 38.52 7.35
C MET A 21 -28.61 38.25 7.06
N HIS A 22 -29.51 38.57 7.98
CA HIS A 22 -30.96 38.48 7.77
C HIS A 22 -31.44 39.36 6.63
N ARG A 23 -30.96 40.61 6.53
CA ARG A 23 -31.32 41.52 5.44
C ARG A 23 -30.83 41.01 4.08
N ILE A 24 -29.62 40.49 4.02
CA ILE A 24 -29.07 39.87 2.79
C ILE A 24 -29.92 38.66 2.40
N LYS A 25 -30.24 37.79 3.36
CA LYS A 25 -31.10 36.63 3.13
C LYS A 25 -32.47 37.04 2.57
N ALA A 26 -33.13 38.02 3.18
CA ALA A 26 -34.43 38.50 2.73
C ALA A 26 -34.37 39.16 1.34
N LEU A 27 -33.26 39.81 0.97
CA LEU A 27 -33.09 40.44 -0.33
C LEU A 27 -32.95 39.40 -1.46
N PHE A 28 -32.16 38.34 -1.25
CA PHE A 28 -31.90 37.33 -2.27
C PHE A 28 -32.84 36.12 -2.25
N ASP A 29 -33.55 35.92 -1.16
CA ASP A 29 -34.46 34.80 -0.96
C ASP A 29 -35.68 35.22 -0.11
N PRO A 30 -36.52 36.13 -0.68
CA PRO A 30 -37.68 36.69 0.08
C PRO A 30 -38.70 35.61 0.44
N GLU A 31 -38.82 34.54 -0.34
CA GLU A 31 -39.72 33.41 -0.08
C GLU A 31 -39.12 32.33 0.84
N GLY A 32 -37.84 32.44 1.21
CA GLY A 32 -37.16 31.49 2.08
C GLY A 32 -36.98 30.10 1.53
N LEU A 33 -36.83 29.95 0.20
CA LEU A 33 -36.70 28.66 -0.50
C LEU A 33 -35.28 28.09 -0.44
N LEU A 34 -34.28 28.93 -0.34
CA LEU A 34 -32.86 28.53 -0.40
C LEU A 34 -32.34 28.16 0.98
N ASN A 35 -32.08 26.88 1.22
CA ASN A 35 -31.54 26.37 2.50
C ASN A 35 -32.26 26.92 3.74
N PRO A 36 -33.56 26.71 3.89
CA PRO A 36 -34.34 27.31 4.98
C PRO A 36 -33.82 26.86 6.35
N GLY A 37 -33.61 27.83 7.24
CA GLY A 37 -33.14 27.60 8.62
C GLY A 37 -31.69 27.14 8.74
N VAL A 38 -30.89 27.31 7.72
CA VAL A 38 -29.44 27.07 7.73
C VAL A 38 -28.71 28.38 8.03
N LEU A 39 -27.88 28.42 9.06
CA LEU A 39 -27.21 29.60 9.66
C LEU A 39 -28.15 30.61 10.33
N LEU A 40 -29.22 31.00 9.67
CA LEU A 40 -30.22 31.93 10.19
C LEU A 40 -31.48 31.14 10.60
N ASN A 41 -31.66 30.91 11.90
CA ASN A 41 -32.75 30.12 12.41
C ASN A 41 -33.24 30.68 13.76
N PRO A 42 -34.53 30.96 13.91
CA PRO A 42 -35.08 31.47 15.18
C PRO A 42 -35.13 30.39 16.29
N ASP A 43 -34.97 29.14 15.94
CA ASP A 43 -35.00 28.02 16.90
C ASP A 43 -33.61 27.82 17.50
N ASP A 44 -33.41 28.21 18.73
CA ASP A 44 -32.18 28.06 19.50
C ASP A 44 -31.78 26.60 19.77
N LYS A 45 -32.70 25.67 19.58
CA LYS A 45 -32.49 24.22 19.77
C LYS A 45 -32.43 23.43 18.46
N ILE A 46 -32.37 24.11 17.31
CA ILE A 46 -32.34 23.44 16.02
C ILE A 46 -31.14 22.47 15.87
N HIS A 47 -30.05 22.77 16.56
CA HIS A 47 -28.83 21.98 16.56
C HIS A 47 -28.97 20.59 17.20
N VAL A 48 -29.99 20.38 18.04
CA VAL A 48 -30.30 19.11 18.70
C VAL A 48 -31.57 18.45 18.18
N LYS A 49 -32.24 19.04 17.18
CA LYS A 49 -33.46 18.50 16.57
C LYS A 49 -33.15 17.73 15.28
N ASN A 50 -33.88 16.65 15.04
CA ASN A 50 -33.79 15.85 13.83
C ASN A 50 -32.35 15.40 13.51
N LEU A 51 -31.62 14.99 14.53
CA LEU A 51 -30.26 14.51 14.38
C LEU A 51 -30.25 13.23 13.55
N LYS A 52 -29.28 13.12 12.63
CA LYS A 52 -29.02 11.88 11.94
C LYS A 52 -28.58 10.82 12.95
N LEU A 53 -29.25 9.67 12.92
CA LEU A 53 -28.82 8.53 13.74
C LEU A 53 -27.45 8.04 13.26
N MET A 54 -26.51 8.00 14.19
CA MET A 54 -25.15 7.47 13.97
C MET A 54 -24.90 6.34 14.98
N PRO A 55 -25.49 5.15 14.75
CA PRO A 55 -25.32 4.03 15.65
C PRO A 55 -23.85 3.60 15.75
N LEU A 56 -23.42 3.24 16.95
CA LEU A 56 -22.09 2.68 17.20
C LEU A 56 -21.96 1.36 16.44
N ALA A 57 -20.80 1.15 15.86
CA ALA A 57 -20.55 -0.02 15.02
C ALA A 57 -19.20 -0.70 15.29
N ASP A 58 -18.18 0.10 15.62
CA ASP A 58 -16.82 -0.39 15.80
C ASP A 58 -15.97 0.74 16.40
N GLU A 59 -15.25 0.48 17.46
CA GLU A 59 -14.44 1.47 18.17
C GLU A 59 -13.46 2.23 17.27
N ILE A 60 -12.93 1.56 16.23
CA ILE A 60 -12.01 2.16 15.27
C ILE A 60 -12.67 3.32 14.48
N VAL A 61 -13.98 3.25 14.26
CA VAL A 61 -14.69 4.15 13.34
C VAL A 61 -15.80 4.96 13.98
N ASP A 62 -16.11 4.73 15.25
CA ASP A 62 -17.26 5.38 15.90
C ASP A 62 -17.11 6.91 16.07
N LEU A 63 -15.87 7.41 16.06
CA LEU A 63 -15.57 8.84 15.99
C LEU A 63 -15.89 9.50 14.63
N CYS A 64 -16.30 8.73 13.62
CA CYS A 64 -16.57 9.25 12.27
C CYS A 64 -17.80 10.16 12.26
N ILE A 65 -17.61 11.43 11.90
CA ILE A 65 -18.66 12.43 11.70
C ILE A 65 -19.19 12.49 10.26
N GLU A 66 -18.76 11.56 9.40
CA GLU A 66 -19.16 11.43 8.01
C GLU A 66 -18.86 12.68 7.13
N CYS A 67 -17.83 13.44 7.42
CA CYS A 67 -17.45 14.66 6.69
C CYS A 67 -16.98 14.43 5.24
N GLY A 68 -16.52 13.24 4.89
CA GLY A 68 -16.13 12.85 3.51
C GLY A 68 -14.69 13.17 3.09
N PHE A 69 -13.86 13.84 3.90
CA PHE A 69 -12.48 14.21 3.54
C PHE A 69 -11.60 13.01 3.15
N CYS A 70 -11.93 11.83 3.64
CA CYS A 70 -11.22 10.58 3.30
C CYS A 70 -11.55 10.02 1.90
N GLU A 71 -12.63 10.46 1.26
CA GLU A 71 -13.12 9.85 0.01
C GLU A 71 -12.17 10.04 -1.18
N PRO A 72 -11.63 11.25 -1.45
CA PRO A 72 -10.73 11.47 -2.59
C PRO A 72 -9.43 10.67 -2.50
N ALA A 73 -8.99 10.30 -1.29
CA ALA A 73 -7.78 9.49 -1.10
C ALA A 73 -8.00 7.99 -1.37
N CYS A 74 -9.24 7.55 -1.54
CA CYS A 74 -9.54 6.13 -1.70
C CYS A 74 -9.42 5.67 -3.15
N PRO A 75 -8.65 4.60 -3.45
CA PRO A 75 -8.52 4.07 -4.81
C PRO A 75 -9.84 3.52 -5.37
N SER A 76 -10.82 3.21 -4.53
CA SER A 76 -12.16 2.76 -4.97
C SER A 76 -13.18 3.91 -5.10
N HIS A 77 -12.76 5.18 -4.94
CA HIS A 77 -13.65 6.34 -5.10
C HIS A 77 -14.18 6.39 -6.53
N HIS A 78 -15.50 6.48 -6.67
CA HIS A 78 -16.26 6.39 -7.94
C HIS A 78 -16.30 4.99 -8.59
N MET A 79 -15.77 3.97 -7.93
CA MET A 79 -15.89 2.58 -8.39
C MET A 79 -16.89 1.81 -7.54
N THR A 80 -16.67 1.84 -6.22
CA THR A 80 -17.51 1.14 -5.23
C THR A 80 -17.64 2.02 -3.98
N LEU A 81 -17.61 1.44 -2.77
CA LEU A 81 -17.72 2.21 -1.53
C LEU A 81 -16.41 2.94 -1.19
N THR A 82 -16.55 4.17 -0.73
CA THR A 82 -15.49 4.99 -0.12
C THR A 82 -15.35 4.67 1.38
N PRO A 83 -14.30 5.17 2.07
CA PRO A 83 -14.14 4.93 3.51
C PRO A 83 -15.38 5.37 4.33
N ARG A 84 -15.88 6.58 4.11
CA ARG A 84 -17.10 7.07 4.79
C ARG A 84 -18.31 6.19 4.51
N GLN A 85 -18.50 5.81 3.25
CA GLN A 85 -19.63 4.94 2.86
C GLN A 85 -19.51 3.55 3.49
N ARG A 86 -18.29 2.98 3.60
CA ARG A 86 -18.06 1.71 4.31
C ARG A 86 -18.47 1.80 5.77
N ILE A 87 -18.14 2.91 6.44
CA ILE A 87 -18.52 3.15 7.83
C ILE A 87 -20.04 3.27 7.95
N ALA A 88 -20.70 4.05 7.08
CA ALA A 88 -22.15 4.21 7.08
C ALA A 88 -22.88 2.87 6.87
N VAL A 89 -22.42 2.04 5.92
CA VAL A 89 -22.99 0.69 5.71
C VAL A 89 -22.71 -0.23 6.91
N LYS A 90 -21.53 -0.16 7.52
CA LYS A 90 -21.22 -0.93 8.74
C LYS A 90 -22.18 -0.55 9.88
N ARG A 91 -22.41 0.74 10.10
CA ARG A 91 -23.35 1.24 11.11
C ARG A 91 -24.76 0.72 10.88
N GLU A 92 -25.26 0.78 9.65
CA GLU A 92 -26.62 0.27 9.34
C GLU A 92 -26.71 -1.24 9.52
N ARG A 93 -25.69 -2.00 9.11
CA ARG A 93 -25.63 -3.46 9.34
C ARG A 93 -25.67 -3.79 10.83
N GLU A 94 -24.92 -3.09 11.67
CA GLU A 94 -24.91 -3.30 13.11
C GLU A 94 -26.24 -2.89 13.75
N ARG A 95 -26.84 -1.79 13.29
CA ARG A 95 -28.19 -1.39 13.74
C ARG A 95 -29.21 -2.48 13.47
N LEU A 96 -29.27 -2.98 12.23
CA LEU A 96 -30.19 -4.03 11.84
C LEU A 96 -29.95 -5.36 12.60
N ARG A 97 -28.69 -5.71 12.90
CA ARG A 97 -28.41 -6.88 13.74
C ARG A 97 -28.94 -6.74 15.17
N ARG A 98 -28.80 -5.53 15.76
CA ARG A 98 -29.25 -5.28 17.14
C ARG A 98 -30.76 -5.18 17.25
N THR A 99 -31.43 -4.56 16.27
CA THR A 99 -32.89 -4.35 16.30
C THR A 99 -33.69 -5.52 15.73
N GLY A 100 -33.12 -6.30 14.82
CA GLY A 100 -33.85 -7.36 14.12
C GLY A 100 -34.93 -6.85 13.16
N GLU A 101 -34.99 -5.53 12.88
CA GLU A 101 -36.11 -4.91 12.14
C GLU A 101 -36.29 -5.41 10.70
N ASP A 102 -35.20 -5.65 9.96
CA ASP A 102 -35.26 -6.05 8.54
C ASP A 102 -34.15 -7.06 8.21
N PRO A 103 -34.37 -8.35 8.49
CA PRO A 103 -33.40 -9.40 8.17
C PRO A 103 -33.08 -9.53 6.68
N ALA A 104 -34.05 -9.27 5.81
CA ALA A 104 -33.85 -9.36 4.36
C ALA A 104 -32.92 -8.24 3.86
N ARG A 105 -33.10 -7.05 4.35
CA ARG A 105 -32.20 -5.91 4.08
C ARG A 105 -30.80 -6.17 4.62
N LEU A 106 -30.67 -6.69 5.84
CA LEU A 106 -29.39 -7.04 6.43
C LEU A 106 -28.65 -8.07 5.55
N ALA A 107 -29.34 -9.13 5.11
CA ALA A 107 -28.74 -10.14 4.25
C ALA A 107 -28.24 -9.57 2.91
N ARG A 108 -29.00 -8.67 2.29
CA ARG A 108 -28.55 -7.95 1.08
C ARG A 108 -27.33 -7.08 1.34
N LEU A 109 -27.34 -6.28 2.40
CA LEU A 109 -26.20 -5.45 2.77
C LEU A 109 -24.96 -6.30 3.06
N ASP A 110 -25.09 -7.43 3.74
CA ASP A 110 -23.98 -8.35 4.01
C ASP A 110 -23.43 -8.97 2.74
N HIS A 111 -24.28 -9.35 1.79
CA HIS A 111 -23.87 -9.87 0.49
C HIS A 111 -23.12 -8.81 -0.34
N ASP A 112 -23.71 -7.63 -0.50
CA ASP A 112 -23.15 -6.57 -1.36
C ASP A 112 -21.88 -5.95 -0.76
N PHE A 113 -21.80 -5.88 0.57
CA PHE A 113 -20.63 -5.39 1.26
C PHE A 113 -19.39 -6.28 1.07
N GLN A 114 -19.56 -7.57 0.73
CA GLN A 114 -18.45 -8.46 0.43
C GLN A 114 -17.57 -7.87 -0.68
N TYR A 115 -18.14 -7.56 -1.82
CA TYR A 115 -17.37 -7.00 -2.94
C TYR A 115 -17.14 -5.50 -2.75
N ALA A 116 -18.21 -4.71 -2.61
CA ALA A 116 -18.14 -3.27 -2.62
C ALA A 116 -17.43 -2.68 -1.39
N GLY A 117 -17.56 -3.31 -0.23
CA GLY A 117 -16.94 -2.88 1.03
C GLY A 117 -15.57 -3.48 1.27
N MET A 118 -15.45 -4.82 1.19
CA MET A 118 -14.25 -5.52 1.62
C MET A 118 -13.28 -5.83 0.48
N ASP A 119 -13.75 -6.38 -0.65
CA ASP A 119 -12.83 -6.83 -1.70
C ASP A 119 -12.18 -5.65 -2.42
N THR A 120 -12.92 -4.58 -2.68
CA THR A 120 -12.39 -3.36 -3.30
C THR A 120 -11.71 -2.40 -2.32
N CYS A 121 -11.57 -2.74 -1.04
CA CYS A 121 -10.71 -2.00 -0.12
C CYS A 121 -9.26 -2.48 -0.26
N ALA A 122 -8.34 -1.58 -0.58
CA ALA A 122 -6.90 -1.87 -0.62
C ALA A 122 -6.28 -2.07 0.78
N ALA A 123 -7.00 -1.77 1.86
CA ALA A 123 -6.51 -1.74 3.25
C ALA A 123 -5.22 -0.90 3.41
N CYS A 124 -5.07 0.14 2.60
CA CYS A 124 -3.88 0.99 2.55
C CYS A 124 -3.84 2.04 3.66
N ASN A 125 -4.99 2.31 4.30
CA ASN A 125 -5.19 3.33 5.33
C ASN A 125 -4.79 4.78 4.94
N LEU A 126 -4.68 5.11 3.64
CA LEU A 126 -4.49 6.51 3.20
C LEU A 126 -5.64 7.42 3.61
N CYS A 127 -6.82 6.84 3.86
CA CYS A 127 -7.97 7.57 4.38
C CYS A 127 -7.69 8.22 5.74
N SER A 128 -6.84 7.62 6.60
CA SER A 128 -6.50 8.20 7.90
C SER A 128 -5.66 9.48 7.79
N LEU A 129 -4.82 9.60 6.75
CA LEU A 129 -4.02 10.81 6.51
C LEU A 129 -4.86 12.04 6.12
N ARG A 130 -6.09 11.82 5.66
CA ARG A 130 -7.05 12.87 5.30
C ARG A 130 -8.14 13.03 6.34
N CYS A 131 -8.22 12.12 7.32
CA CYS A 131 -9.25 12.15 8.35
C CYS A 131 -8.84 13.10 9.49
N PRO A 132 -9.66 14.10 9.85
CA PRO A 132 -9.34 15.01 10.96
C PRO A 132 -9.15 14.33 12.31
N VAL A 133 -9.74 13.13 12.46
CA VAL A 133 -9.68 12.31 13.69
C VAL A 133 -8.92 10.99 13.49
N GLY A 134 -8.16 10.85 12.39
CA GLY A 134 -7.22 9.77 12.17
C GLY A 134 -7.81 8.37 11.95
N ILE A 135 -9.07 8.23 11.51
CA ILE A 135 -9.75 6.94 11.38
C ILE A 135 -9.13 6.05 10.31
N GLU A 136 -8.72 4.86 10.70
CA GLU A 136 -8.18 3.81 9.84
C GLU A 136 -9.27 2.85 9.34
N THR A 137 -10.06 3.26 8.37
CA THR A 137 -11.12 2.40 7.79
C THR A 137 -10.59 1.08 7.22
N GLY A 138 -9.35 1.06 6.71
CA GLY A 138 -8.72 -0.18 6.23
C GLY A 138 -8.51 -1.20 7.35
N THR A 139 -8.20 -0.76 8.57
CA THR A 139 -8.06 -1.62 9.75
C THR A 139 -9.42 -2.22 10.14
N MET A 140 -10.50 -1.43 10.14
CA MET A 140 -11.87 -1.97 10.29
C MET A 140 -12.17 -3.05 9.23
N ILE A 141 -11.83 -2.83 7.97
CA ILE A 141 -12.05 -3.82 6.90
C ILE A 141 -11.21 -5.09 7.08
N ILE A 142 -10.01 -4.99 7.62
CA ILE A 142 -9.21 -6.18 8.00
C ILE A 142 -9.94 -6.98 9.07
N GLY A 143 -10.50 -6.33 10.09
CA GLY A 143 -11.36 -6.96 11.11
C GLY A 143 -12.60 -7.63 10.52
N GLU A 144 -13.31 -6.95 9.60
CA GLU A 144 -14.45 -7.53 8.89
C GLU A 144 -14.07 -8.78 8.08
N ARG A 145 -12.89 -8.76 7.44
CA ARG A 145 -12.36 -9.95 6.75
C ARG A 145 -12.08 -11.08 7.73
N ALA A 146 -11.45 -10.80 8.87
CA ALA A 146 -11.15 -11.80 9.90
C ALA A 146 -12.42 -12.45 10.44
N ASN A 147 -13.44 -11.66 10.76
CA ASN A 147 -14.72 -12.15 11.28
C ASN A 147 -15.49 -13.05 10.30
N ARG A 148 -15.17 -12.98 9.00
CA ARG A 148 -15.80 -13.84 7.96
C ARG A 148 -14.99 -15.09 7.62
N ARG A 149 -13.78 -15.26 8.20
CA ARG A 149 -12.97 -16.45 7.94
C ARG A 149 -13.48 -17.63 8.75
N GLY A 150 -13.85 -18.70 8.06
CA GLY A 150 -14.24 -19.96 8.67
C GLY A 150 -13.02 -20.88 8.91
N ALA A 151 -13.26 -22.02 9.55
CA ALA A 151 -12.22 -23.01 9.89
C ALA A 151 -11.40 -23.46 8.66
N THR A 152 -12.03 -23.66 7.51
CA THR A 152 -11.35 -24.02 6.25
C THR A 152 -10.40 -22.91 5.80
N GLY A 153 -10.82 -21.63 5.90
CA GLY A 153 -9.96 -20.48 5.56
C GLY A 153 -8.72 -20.43 6.43
N HIS A 154 -8.87 -20.62 7.74
CA HIS A 154 -7.76 -20.69 8.68
C HIS A 154 -6.86 -21.91 8.44
N ALA A 155 -7.41 -23.08 8.09
CA ALA A 155 -6.61 -24.25 7.76
C ALA A 155 -5.72 -24.00 6.53
N VAL A 156 -6.28 -23.40 5.47
CA VAL A 156 -5.52 -23.00 4.27
C VAL A 156 -4.47 -21.94 4.60
N ALA A 157 -4.80 -20.95 5.42
CA ALA A 157 -3.85 -19.91 5.80
C ALA A 157 -2.70 -20.45 6.66
N ARG A 158 -2.97 -21.37 7.59
CA ARG A 158 -1.94 -22.08 8.36
C ARG A 158 -1.03 -22.91 7.47
N PHE A 159 -1.62 -23.70 6.54
CA PHE A 159 -0.84 -24.44 5.55
C PHE A 159 0.05 -23.51 4.74
N ALA A 160 -0.49 -22.38 4.25
CA ALA A 160 0.27 -21.37 3.54
C ALA A 160 1.37 -20.73 4.39
N ALA A 161 1.11 -20.49 5.68
CA ALA A 161 2.10 -19.97 6.61
C ALA A 161 3.23 -20.97 6.90
N ASP A 162 2.96 -22.27 6.89
CA ASP A 162 3.96 -23.31 7.16
C ASP A 162 4.77 -23.69 5.89
N HIS A 163 4.17 -23.55 4.71
CA HIS A 163 4.77 -23.96 3.43
C HIS A 163 5.08 -22.77 2.49
N ARG A 164 5.40 -21.60 3.07
CA ARG A 164 5.65 -20.37 2.31
C ARG A 164 6.70 -20.50 1.21
N GLY A 165 7.80 -21.20 1.51
CA GLY A 165 8.87 -21.43 0.53
C GLY A 165 8.39 -22.20 -0.70
N THR A 166 7.57 -23.23 -0.49
CA THR A 166 6.96 -24.00 -1.58
C THR A 166 6.00 -23.13 -2.42
N ILE A 167 5.18 -22.29 -1.73
CA ILE A 167 4.25 -21.38 -2.41
C ILE A 167 5.01 -20.31 -3.20
N GLU A 168 6.08 -19.73 -2.64
CA GLU A 168 6.94 -18.76 -3.33
C GLU A 168 7.54 -19.39 -4.59
N ASN A 169 8.08 -20.61 -4.51
CA ASN A 169 8.61 -21.33 -5.65
C ASN A 169 7.54 -21.64 -6.71
N PHE A 170 6.34 -22.05 -6.28
CA PHE A 170 5.22 -22.30 -7.18
C PHE A 170 4.78 -21.02 -7.90
N MET A 171 4.66 -19.90 -7.19
CA MET A 171 4.33 -18.61 -7.81
C MET A 171 5.40 -18.15 -8.80
N ARG A 172 6.68 -18.28 -8.45
CA ARG A 172 7.80 -17.97 -9.35
C ARG A 172 7.77 -18.86 -10.59
N GLY A 173 7.55 -20.17 -10.43
CA GLY A 173 7.39 -21.09 -11.54
C GLY A 173 6.23 -20.71 -12.46
N GLY A 174 5.09 -20.30 -11.90
CA GLY A 174 3.94 -19.81 -12.67
C GLY A 174 4.26 -18.56 -13.49
N VAL A 175 4.98 -17.59 -12.92
CA VAL A 175 5.41 -16.38 -13.65
C VAL A 175 6.44 -16.74 -14.74
N THR A 176 7.38 -17.65 -14.45
CA THR A 176 8.36 -18.15 -15.45
C THR A 176 7.67 -18.81 -16.64
N LEU A 177 6.66 -19.63 -16.36
CA LEU A 177 5.86 -20.26 -17.41
C LEU A 177 5.08 -19.22 -18.25
N ALA A 178 4.55 -18.19 -17.60
CA ALA A 178 3.87 -17.11 -18.29
C ALA A 178 4.83 -16.29 -19.17
N ASP A 179 6.06 -16.03 -18.71
CA ASP A 179 7.08 -15.35 -19.51
C ASP A 179 7.51 -16.21 -20.71
N ALA A 180 7.68 -17.52 -20.51
CA ALA A 180 7.96 -18.46 -21.60
C ALA A 180 6.79 -18.51 -22.61
N ALA A 181 5.55 -18.55 -22.12
CA ALA A 181 4.36 -18.53 -22.98
C ALA A 181 4.29 -17.24 -23.82
N ARG A 182 4.66 -16.09 -23.26
CA ARG A 182 4.67 -14.79 -23.98
C ARG A 182 5.74 -14.73 -25.10
N ALA A 183 6.74 -15.57 -25.05
CA ALA A 183 7.71 -15.69 -26.14
C ALA A 183 7.09 -16.35 -27.40
N ILE A 184 5.99 -17.11 -27.24
CA ILE A 184 5.33 -17.87 -28.29
C ILE A 184 3.95 -17.30 -28.61
N ILE A 185 3.22 -16.84 -27.58
CA ILE A 185 1.83 -16.38 -27.65
C ILE A 185 1.79 -14.87 -27.31
N PRO A 186 1.09 -14.03 -28.09
CA PRO A 186 0.97 -12.60 -27.75
C PRO A 186 0.45 -12.37 -26.33
N ALA A 187 1.06 -11.43 -25.59
CA ALA A 187 0.73 -11.14 -24.20
C ALA A 187 -0.78 -10.93 -23.95
N PRO A 188 -1.55 -10.24 -24.83
CA PRO A 188 -3.00 -10.11 -24.66
C PRO A 188 -3.76 -11.44 -24.63
N ALA A 189 -3.27 -12.47 -25.37
CA ALA A 189 -3.91 -13.78 -25.38
C ALA A 189 -3.64 -14.54 -24.07
N VAL A 190 -2.44 -14.46 -23.51
CA VAL A 190 -2.13 -15.02 -22.17
C VAL A 190 -2.97 -14.37 -21.09
N GLU A 191 -3.16 -13.05 -21.14
CA GLU A 191 -4.04 -12.32 -20.23
C GLU A 191 -5.51 -12.76 -20.37
N ALA A 192 -6.02 -12.92 -21.60
CA ALA A 192 -7.39 -13.36 -21.86
C ALA A 192 -7.64 -14.79 -21.34
N ILE A 193 -6.68 -15.71 -21.53
CA ILE A 193 -6.78 -17.08 -21.01
C ILE A 193 -6.84 -17.07 -19.48
N THR A 194 -5.94 -16.36 -18.81
CA THR A 194 -5.90 -16.30 -17.35
C THR A 194 -7.10 -15.55 -16.77
N GLU A 195 -7.60 -14.51 -17.44
CA GLU A 195 -8.83 -13.80 -17.06
C GLU A 195 -10.07 -14.71 -17.21
N THR A 196 -10.14 -15.50 -18.27
CA THR A 196 -11.23 -16.48 -18.46
C THR A 196 -11.20 -17.53 -17.36
N ALA A 197 -10.02 -18.09 -17.06
CA ALA A 197 -9.85 -19.03 -15.95
C ALA A 197 -10.24 -18.39 -14.60
N ARG A 198 -9.88 -17.13 -14.37
CA ARG A 198 -10.28 -16.36 -13.17
C ARG A 198 -11.79 -16.25 -13.05
N ARG A 199 -12.50 -15.94 -14.14
CA ARG A 199 -13.96 -15.82 -14.16
C ARG A 199 -14.64 -17.17 -13.90
N LEU A 200 -14.19 -18.23 -14.57
CA LEU A 200 -14.75 -19.57 -14.41
C LEU A 200 -14.53 -20.15 -13.00
N THR A 201 -13.46 -19.77 -12.33
CA THR A 201 -13.15 -20.21 -10.96
C THR A 201 -13.66 -19.27 -9.88
N ASN A 202 -14.57 -18.35 -10.21
CA ASN A 202 -15.08 -17.32 -9.28
C ASN A 202 -13.94 -16.55 -8.57
N LYS A 203 -13.00 -16.04 -9.35
CA LYS A 203 -11.83 -15.23 -8.90
C LYS A 203 -10.84 -15.99 -8.00
N ARG A 204 -10.82 -17.33 -8.03
CA ARG A 204 -9.86 -18.15 -7.25
C ARG A 204 -8.50 -18.29 -7.92
N VAL A 205 -8.44 -18.19 -9.25
CA VAL A 205 -7.19 -18.21 -10.01
C VAL A 205 -6.73 -16.78 -10.28
N PRO A 206 -5.44 -16.45 -10.09
CA PRO A 206 -4.94 -15.11 -10.37
C PRO A 206 -4.90 -14.83 -11.89
N ARG A 207 -5.16 -13.56 -12.27
CA ARG A 207 -4.86 -13.06 -13.60
C ARG A 207 -3.35 -12.80 -13.71
N VAL A 208 -2.72 -13.24 -14.77
CA VAL A 208 -1.31 -12.94 -15.04
C VAL A 208 -1.21 -11.75 -15.97
N SER A 209 -0.87 -10.59 -15.40
CA SER A 209 -0.66 -9.35 -16.12
C SER A 209 0.63 -9.38 -16.94
N ARG A 210 0.65 -8.69 -18.09
CA ARG A 210 1.84 -8.46 -18.91
C ARG A 210 2.99 -7.75 -18.19
N ALA A 211 2.67 -7.03 -17.12
CA ALA A 211 3.64 -6.30 -16.30
C ALA A 211 4.33 -7.18 -15.23
N LEU A 212 3.96 -8.46 -15.11
CA LEU A 212 4.61 -9.39 -14.20
C LEU A 212 5.70 -10.15 -14.95
N HIS A 213 6.93 -9.99 -14.52
CA HIS A 213 8.10 -10.67 -15.04
C HIS A 213 8.68 -11.63 -14.01
N HIS A 214 9.40 -12.65 -14.48
CA HIS A 214 10.07 -13.62 -13.61
C HIS A 214 11.06 -12.92 -12.67
N GLY A 215 10.92 -13.16 -11.38
CA GLY A 215 11.78 -12.58 -10.36
C GLY A 215 13.09 -13.36 -10.18
N PRO A 216 14.16 -12.68 -9.72
CA PRO A 216 15.49 -13.24 -9.59
C PRO A 216 15.62 -14.29 -8.50
N GLY A 217 14.66 -14.38 -7.58
CA GLY A 217 14.76 -15.13 -6.34
C GLY A 217 15.57 -14.40 -5.27
N ALA A 218 16.13 -15.18 -4.35
CA ALA A 218 17.04 -14.66 -3.36
C ALA A 218 18.33 -14.16 -4.03
N PRO A 219 18.80 -12.94 -3.71
CA PRO A 219 20.10 -12.50 -4.19
C PRO A 219 21.17 -13.43 -3.58
N LYS A 220 22.12 -13.85 -4.39
CA LYS A 220 23.28 -14.56 -3.89
C LYS A 220 24.27 -13.51 -3.39
N PRO A 221 24.65 -13.50 -2.11
CA PRO A 221 25.80 -12.73 -1.67
C PRO A 221 27.00 -13.10 -2.54
N ARG A 222 27.88 -12.16 -2.84
CA ARG A 222 29.15 -12.48 -3.47
C ARG A 222 29.80 -13.57 -2.66
N ASP A 223 30.24 -14.63 -3.35
CA ASP A 223 30.74 -15.86 -2.76
C ASP A 223 32.03 -15.60 -1.95
N ASN A 224 31.86 -15.21 -0.68
CA ASN A 224 32.91 -15.19 0.32
C ASN A 224 33.06 -16.60 0.93
N ARG A 225 33.17 -17.66 0.10
CA ARG A 225 33.34 -19.06 0.52
C ARG A 225 34.53 -19.30 1.43
N GLN A 226 35.39 -18.31 1.62
CA GLN A 226 36.55 -18.36 2.52
C GLN A 226 36.30 -17.66 3.86
N ASP A 227 35.05 -17.22 4.14
CA ASP A 227 34.72 -16.60 5.41
C ASP A 227 34.53 -17.68 6.53
N PRO A 228 35.43 -17.75 7.52
CA PRO A 228 35.35 -18.70 8.63
C PRO A 228 34.05 -18.54 9.48
N ARG A 229 33.26 -17.52 9.22
CA ARG A 229 32.05 -17.14 9.94
C ARG A 229 30.82 -18.00 9.66
N ARG A 230 30.92 -19.00 8.77
CA ARG A 230 29.83 -19.94 8.44
C ARG A 230 29.54 -21.01 9.49
N THR A 231 30.19 -20.96 10.64
CA THR A 231 30.07 -21.96 11.70
C THR A 231 29.21 -21.53 12.90
N GLY A 232 28.07 -20.94 12.68
CA GLY A 232 26.98 -20.90 13.67
C GLY A 232 27.20 -20.07 14.95
N PHE A 233 28.17 -19.19 15.02
CA PHE A 233 28.42 -18.29 16.13
C PHE A 233 28.32 -16.81 15.72
N PRO A 234 27.82 -15.92 16.61
CA PRO A 234 27.79 -14.47 16.32
C PRO A 234 29.21 -13.95 16.12
N VAL A 235 29.45 -13.32 14.99
CA VAL A 235 30.79 -12.85 14.60
C VAL A 235 30.98 -11.40 15.05
N PRO A 236 32.10 -11.11 15.73
CA PRO A 236 32.47 -9.73 16.04
C PRO A 236 32.86 -8.95 14.79
N ILE A 237 32.64 -7.63 14.88
CA ILE A 237 32.91 -6.61 13.87
C ILE A 237 34.26 -6.83 13.17
N ALA A 238 34.17 -6.93 11.83
CA ALA A 238 35.17 -6.51 10.86
C ALA A 238 36.60 -7.03 10.96
N GLN A 239 36.86 -8.11 10.27
CA GLN A 239 38.22 -8.30 9.67
C GLN A 239 38.45 -7.41 8.42
N THR A 240 37.39 -6.81 7.84
CA THR A 240 37.46 -5.98 6.63
C THR A 240 37.50 -4.48 6.90
N GLY A 241 37.21 -4.02 8.11
CA GLY A 241 37.09 -2.57 8.42
C GLY A 241 35.84 -1.91 7.81
N ARG A 242 34.95 -2.68 7.15
CA ARG A 242 33.75 -2.17 6.51
C ARG A 242 32.53 -2.26 7.46
N PRO A 243 31.60 -1.29 7.42
CA PRO A 243 30.35 -1.39 8.17
C PRO A 243 29.49 -2.53 7.62
N GLN A 244 28.90 -3.33 8.52
CA GLN A 244 28.00 -4.41 8.18
C GLN A 244 26.55 -3.94 8.15
N ILE A 245 25.74 -4.52 7.26
CA ILE A 245 24.31 -4.24 7.16
C ILE A 245 23.53 -5.52 6.86
N VAL A 246 22.37 -5.67 7.51
CA VAL A 246 21.44 -6.76 7.17
C VAL A 246 20.47 -6.26 6.11
N TYR A 247 20.43 -6.93 4.96
CA TYR A 247 19.46 -6.68 3.91
C TYR A 247 18.42 -7.79 3.84
N PHE A 248 17.16 -7.41 4.07
CA PHE A 248 16.01 -8.30 3.92
C PHE A 248 15.25 -7.96 2.63
N PRO A 249 15.46 -8.71 1.53
CA PRO A 249 14.70 -8.53 0.30
C PRO A 249 13.26 -9.01 0.49
N ALA A 250 12.30 -8.15 0.19
CA ALA A 250 10.88 -8.44 0.32
C ALA A 250 10.44 -9.57 -0.60
N CYS A 251 9.44 -10.37 -0.17
CA CYS A 251 8.94 -11.47 -0.99
C CYS A 251 8.46 -11.05 -2.40
N PRO A 252 7.77 -9.90 -2.61
CA PRO A 252 7.43 -9.48 -3.95
C PRO A 252 8.65 -9.20 -4.84
N SER A 253 9.71 -8.63 -4.29
CA SER A 253 10.94 -8.32 -5.04
C SER A 253 11.70 -9.59 -5.45
N ARG A 254 11.57 -10.67 -4.67
CA ARG A 254 12.12 -11.98 -5.02
C ARG A 254 11.28 -12.73 -6.06
N MET A 255 9.94 -12.55 -6.00
CA MET A 255 9.00 -13.26 -6.87
C MET A 255 8.82 -12.59 -8.24
N PHE A 256 8.87 -11.25 -8.28
CA PHE A 256 8.58 -10.46 -9.48
C PHE A 256 9.80 -9.65 -9.89
N GLY A 257 10.24 -9.83 -11.13
CA GLY A 257 11.35 -9.13 -11.74
C GLY A 257 10.97 -7.74 -12.25
N ALA A 258 11.97 -6.93 -12.50
CA ALA A 258 11.82 -5.67 -13.19
C ALA A 258 11.36 -5.86 -14.63
N PRO A 259 10.56 -4.94 -15.21
CA PRO A 259 10.27 -4.97 -16.64
C PRO A 259 11.57 -4.81 -17.43
N LYS A 260 11.67 -5.52 -18.56
CA LYS A 260 12.78 -5.38 -19.48
C LYS A 260 12.76 -3.99 -20.11
N THR A 261 13.84 -3.25 -19.96
CA THR A 261 14.01 -1.90 -20.50
C THR A 261 15.28 -1.83 -21.33
N GLU A 262 15.42 -0.85 -22.19
CA GLU A 262 16.63 -0.60 -22.97
C GLU A 262 17.85 -0.24 -22.10
N HIS A 263 17.59 0.20 -20.86
CA HIS A 263 18.62 0.58 -19.89
C HIS A 263 19.30 -0.61 -19.21
N GLY A 264 18.82 -1.86 -19.40
CA GLY A 264 19.41 -3.04 -18.79
C GLY A 264 19.44 -2.98 -17.26
N LEU A 265 18.34 -2.57 -16.64
CA LEU A 265 18.20 -2.40 -15.20
C LEU A 265 18.28 -3.74 -14.46
N LEU A 266 18.95 -3.76 -13.33
CA LEU A 266 18.95 -4.93 -12.44
C LEU A 266 17.61 -5.05 -11.71
N ASP A 267 17.26 -6.28 -11.39
CA ASP A 267 16.16 -6.55 -10.45
C ASP A 267 16.45 -5.97 -9.06
N THR A 268 15.40 -5.61 -8.33
CA THR A 268 15.51 -4.92 -7.04
C THR A 268 16.50 -5.55 -6.06
N PRO A 269 16.48 -6.89 -5.81
CA PRO A 269 17.40 -7.49 -4.86
C PRO A 269 18.87 -7.40 -5.29
N GLN A 270 19.16 -7.58 -6.58
CA GLN A 270 20.51 -7.46 -7.11
C GLN A 270 20.99 -6.01 -7.08
N ALA A 271 20.11 -5.06 -7.46
CA ALA A 271 20.41 -3.63 -7.39
C ALA A 271 20.75 -3.18 -5.96
N MET A 272 19.95 -3.62 -4.97
CA MET A 272 20.20 -3.31 -3.56
C MET A 272 21.56 -3.84 -3.08
N VAL A 273 21.86 -5.11 -3.32
CA VAL A 273 23.16 -5.69 -2.92
C VAL A 273 24.30 -4.94 -3.60
N THR A 274 24.21 -4.71 -4.91
CA THR A 274 25.24 -3.98 -5.68
C THR A 274 25.47 -2.57 -5.14
N LEU A 275 24.42 -1.84 -4.83
CA LEU A 275 24.49 -0.48 -4.26
C LEU A 275 25.15 -0.47 -2.90
N LEU A 276 24.72 -1.37 -2.00
CA LEU A 276 25.27 -1.47 -0.65
C LEU A 276 26.76 -1.84 -0.68
N GLU A 277 27.16 -2.83 -1.48
CA GLU A 277 28.57 -3.21 -1.65
C GLU A 277 29.41 -2.10 -2.27
N ARG A 278 28.86 -1.38 -3.28
CA ARG A 278 29.51 -0.24 -3.92
C ARG A 278 29.68 0.94 -2.96
N ALA A 279 28.73 1.13 -2.05
CA ALA A 279 28.84 2.11 -0.97
C ALA A 279 29.78 1.68 0.17
N GLY A 280 30.40 0.50 0.09
CA GLY A 280 31.38 0.01 1.03
C GLY A 280 30.83 -0.76 2.22
N PHE A 281 29.59 -1.26 2.14
CA PHE A 281 29.02 -2.13 3.16
C PHE A 281 29.36 -3.61 2.91
N ASP A 282 29.51 -4.39 4.00
CA ASP A 282 29.45 -5.83 3.99
C ASP A 282 27.99 -6.25 4.20
N VAL A 283 27.38 -6.85 3.17
CA VAL A 283 25.94 -7.14 3.14
C VAL A 283 25.66 -8.54 3.69
N ILE A 284 24.89 -8.61 4.75
CA ILE A 284 24.35 -9.85 5.33
C ILE A 284 22.96 -10.06 4.80
N VAL A 285 22.73 -11.19 4.15
CA VAL A 285 21.41 -11.59 3.66
C VAL A 285 21.01 -12.88 4.37
N PRO A 286 19.77 -13.02 4.91
CA PRO A 286 19.33 -14.26 5.53
C PRO A 286 19.54 -15.46 4.61
N GLU A 287 20.07 -16.57 5.14
CA GLU A 287 20.39 -17.75 4.32
C GLU A 287 19.13 -18.44 3.78
N GLN A 288 18.07 -18.50 4.59
CA GLN A 288 16.82 -19.17 4.25
C GLN A 288 15.73 -18.16 3.83
N LEU A 289 16.05 -17.29 2.89
CA LEU A 289 15.10 -16.25 2.41
C LEU A 289 13.81 -16.82 1.83
N ASN A 290 13.88 -18.01 1.21
CA ASN A 290 12.73 -18.62 0.56
C ASN A 290 11.63 -18.92 1.60
N GLY A 291 10.51 -18.23 1.45
CA GLY A 291 9.40 -18.31 2.39
C GLY A 291 9.46 -17.33 3.56
N GLN A 292 10.51 -16.53 3.72
CA GLN A 292 10.52 -15.45 4.71
C GLN A 292 9.56 -14.32 4.29
N CYS A 293 8.75 -13.85 5.23
CA CYS A 293 7.70 -12.86 4.98
C CYS A 293 7.44 -11.99 6.21
N CYS A 294 7.21 -10.71 6.00
CA CYS A 294 6.86 -9.79 7.09
C CYS A 294 5.48 -10.06 7.73
N GLY A 295 4.63 -10.90 7.14
CA GLY A 295 3.29 -11.22 7.67
C GLY A 295 2.15 -10.37 7.10
N GLN A 296 2.43 -9.20 6.52
CA GLN A 296 1.42 -8.28 5.98
C GLN A 296 0.40 -8.92 5.01
N PRO A 297 0.75 -9.85 4.12
CA PRO A 297 -0.22 -10.52 3.26
C PRO A 297 -1.29 -11.31 4.03
N PHE A 298 -0.93 -11.95 5.14
CA PHE A 298 -1.87 -12.66 6.00
C PHE A 298 -2.79 -11.66 6.73
N LEU A 299 -2.22 -10.62 7.36
CA LEU A 299 -2.98 -9.60 8.06
C LEU A 299 -4.02 -8.95 7.13
N SER A 300 -3.61 -8.49 5.96
CA SER A 300 -4.48 -7.80 5.01
C SER A 300 -5.65 -8.65 4.51
N LYS A 301 -5.53 -9.97 4.55
CA LYS A 301 -6.56 -10.95 4.19
C LYS A 301 -7.45 -11.37 5.36
N GLY A 302 -7.20 -10.88 6.58
CA GLY A 302 -7.96 -11.21 7.78
C GLY A 302 -7.49 -12.51 8.46
N PHE A 303 -6.18 -12.77 8.48
CA PHE A 303 -5.55 -13.88 9.19
C PHE A 303 -4.49 -13.34 10.18
N PRO A 304 -4.93 -12.68 11.27
CA PRO A 304 -4.01 -12.02 12.20
C PRO A 304 -3.08 -13.00 12.94
N GLU A 305 -3.55 -14.19 13.29
CA GLU A 305 -2.74 -15.18 14.02
C GLU A 305 -1.61 -15.72 13.14
N GLU A 306 -1.92 -16.05 11.89
CA GLU A 306 -0.93 -16.50 10.91
C GLU A 306 0.07 -15.36 10.57
N SER A 307 -0.41 -14.12 10.50
CA SER A 307 0.45 -12.94 10.37
C SER A 307 1.42 -12.83 11.53
N LYS A 308 0.92 -12.89 12.77
CA LYS A 308 1.73 -12.81 13.99
C LYS A 308 2.79 -13.91 14.05
N LYS A 309 2.41 -15.16 13.74
CA LYS A 309 3.35 -16.29 13.68
C LYS A 309 4.49 -16.03 12.71
N VAL A 310 4.14 -15.62 11.50
CA VAL A 310 5.11 -15.40 10.40
C VAL A 310 6.02 -14.23 10.70
N SER A 311 5.47 -13.11 11.16
CA SER A 311 6.26 -11.91 11.47
C SER A 311 7.14 -12.09 12.70
N ALA A 312 6.71 -12.83 13.70
CA ALA A 312 7.53 -13.15 14.88
C ALA A 312 8.76 -13.99 14.50
N ALA A 313 8.59 -14.98 13.62
CA ALA A 313 9.71 -15.81 13.14
C ALA A 313 10.74 -14.95 12.38
N LEU A 314 10.28 -14.07 11.47
CA LEU A 314 11.18 -13.16 10.76
C LEU A 314 11.86 -12.17 11.71
N ASN A 315 11.12 -11.58 12.66
CA ASN A 315 11.69 -10.65 13.63
C ASN A 315 12.78 -11.29 14.50
N ALA A 316 12.60 -12.56 14.90
CA ALA A 316 13.61 -13.32 15.64
C ALA A 316 14.89 -13.52 14.81
N GLU A 317 14.76 -13.93 13.55
CA GLU A 317 15.90 -14.11 12.63
C GLU A 317 16.63 -12.80 12.36
N LEU A 318 15.88 -11.71 12.09
CA LEU A 318 16.49 -10.40 11.91
C LEU A 318 17.17 -9.88 13.17
N SER A 319 16.64 -10.22 14.36
CA SER A 319 17.27 -9.92 15.65
C SER A 319 18.62 -10.62 15.78
N GLU A 320 18.66 -11.88 15.47
CA GLU A 320 19.90 -12.67 15.52
C GLU A 320 20.94 -12.12 14.53
N LEU A 321 20.56 -11.94 13.28
CA LEU A 321 21.45 -11.45 12.21
C LEU A 321 21.96 -10.03 12.45
N SER A 322 21.18 -9.19 13.11
CA SER A 322 21.55 -7.80 13.39
C SER A 322 22.18 -7.59 14.76
N ASP A 323 22.40 -8.68 15.52
CA ASP A 323 22.88 -8.62 16.87
C ASP A 323 22.00 -7.73 17.75
N ALA A 324 20.73 -8.11 17.83
CA ALA A 324 19.66 -7.40 18.55
C ALA A 324 19.46 -5.95 18.08
N GLY A 325 19.67 -5.68 16.77
CA GLY A 325 19.50 -4.36 16.17
C GLY A 325 20.74 -3.43 16.26
N ARG A 326 21.90 -3.97 16.66
CA ARG A 326 23.17 -3.20 16.59
C ARG A 326 23.61 -2.94 15.15
N LEU A 327 23.36 -3.88 14.25
CA LEU A 327 23.54 -3.66 12.82
C LEU A 327 22.25 -3.07 12.23
N ALA A 328 22.38 -2.13 11.33
CA ALA A 328 21.24 -1.60 10.59
C ALA A 328 20.59 -2.71 9.76
N ILE A 329 19.26 -2.71 9.71
CA ILE A 329 18.47 -3.60 8.87
C ILE A 329 17.76 -2.76 7.82
N VAL A 330 17.87 -3.13 6.56
CA VAL A 330 17.16 -2.47 5.45
C VAL A 330 16.31 -3.47 4.66
N THR A 331 15.12 -3.04 4.24
CA THR A 331 14.26 -3.79 3.32
C THR A 331 13.88 -2.93 2.12
N ASP A 332 13.64 -3.56 0.99
CA ASP A 332 13.33 -2.92 -0.30
C ASP A 332 11.83 -2.69 -0.55
N ALA A 333 11.02 -2.86 0.49
CA ALA A 333 9.58 -2.59 0.40
C ALA A 333 9.07 -1.84 1.64
N SER A 334 8.65 -0.59 1.46
CA SER A 334 8.08 0.25 2.53
C SER A 334 6.90 -0.41 3.25
N THR A 335 6.15 -1.28 2.59
CA THR A 335 5.10 -2.08 3.22
C THR A 335 5.66 -3.04 4.27
N CYS A 336 6.80 -3.68 4.01
CA CYS A 336 7.47 -4.57 4.96
C CYS A 336 8.10 -3.77 6.10
N ALA A 337 8.81 -2.68 5.79
CA ALA A 337 9.39 -1.79 6.80
C ALA A 337 8.33 -1.29 7.78
N LYS A 338 7.21 -0.78 7.25
CA LYS A 338 6.09 -0.30 8.06
C LYS A 338 5.53 -1.39 8.96
N HIS A 339 5.20 -2.56 8.41
CA HIS A 339 4.58 -3.64 9.18
C HIS A 339 5.51 -4.18 10.27
N LEU A 340 6.79 -4.37 9.97
CA LEU A 340 7.78 -4.83 10.94
C LEU A 340 7.99 -3.83 12.07
N ARG A 341 8.01 -2.52 11.80
CA ARG A 341 8.12 -1.46 12.83
C ARG A 341 6.94 -1.41 13.79
N GLU A 342 5.75 -1.86 13.36
CA GLU A 342 4.51 -1.84 14.16
C GLU A 342 4.35 -3.09 15.04
N LEU A 343 5.25 -4.07 14.98
CA LEU A 343 5.19 -5.27 15.80
C LEU A 343 5.60 -4.98 17.25
N PRO A 344 4.99 -5.64 18.24
CA PRO A 344 5.48 -5.61 19.61
C PRO A 344 6.92 -6.16 19.70
N GLY A 345 7.82 -5.41 20.33
CA GLY A 345 9.23 -5.78 20.41
C GLY A 345 9.98 -5.73 19.09
N ALA A 346 9.52 -4.88 18.17
CA ALA A 346 10.09 -4.73 16.85
C ALA A 346 11.54 -4.24 16.91
N ILE A 347 12.38 -4.83 16.05
CA ILE A 347 13.70 -4.28 15.75
C ILE A 347 13.54 -3.19 14.68
N PRO A 348 14.29 -2.07 14.77
CA PRO A 348 14.25 -1.03 13.76
C PRO A 348 14.65 -1.56 12.38
N VAL A 349 13.71 -1.53 11.43
CA VAL A 349 13.95 -1.88 10.02
C VAL A 349 13.83 -0.62 9.18
N ALA A 350 14.88 -0.24 8.47
CA ALA A 350 14.87 0.91 7.58
C ALA A 350 14.15 0.57 6.26
N ASP A 351 13.43 1.55 5.72
CA ASP A 351 13.00 1.51 4.32
C ASP A 351 14.17 1.86 3.40
N SER A 352 14.22 1.24 2.23
CA SER A 352 15.29 1.44 1.26
C SER A 352 15.44 2.90 0.85
N ALA A 353 14.36 3.66 0.67
CA ALA A 353 14.46 5.05 0.20
C ALA A 353 15.22 5.94 1.17
N GLN A 354 14.88 5.89 2.47
CA GLN A 354 15.60 6.67 3.49
C GLN A 354 17.05 6.21 3.63
N PHE A 355 17.29 4.90 3.66
CA PHE A 355 18.63 4.36 3.82
C PHE A 355 19.53 4.68 2.61
N LEU A 356 19.01 4.50 1.40
CA LEU A 356 19.75 4.82 0.17
C LEU A 356 20.11 6.31 0.09
N LEU A 357 19.20 7.20 0.51
CA LEU A 357 19.46 8.63 0.51
C LEU A 357 20.53 9.02 1.53
N ALA A 358 20.42 8.52 2.76
CA ALA A 358 21.28 8.95 3.87
C ALA A 358 22.67 8.30 3.82
N GLU A 359 22.76 7.01 3.51
CA GLU A 359 23.96 6.22 3.72
C GLU A 359 24.63 5.77 2.41
N VAL A 360 23.88 5.66 1.32
CA VAL A 360 24.40 5.09 0.07
C VAL A 360 24.72 6.18 -0.94
N LEU A 361 23.78 7.05 -1.25
CA LEU A 361 23.95 8.11 -2.25
C LEU A 361 25.19 8.99 -2.02
N PRO A 362 25.52 9.42 -0.77
CA PRO A 362 26.73 10.23 -0.52
C PRO A 362 28.04 9.52 -0.84
N ARG A 363 28.03 8.20 -0.95
CA ARG A 363 29.19 7.35 -1.23
C ARG A 363 29.27 6.90 -2.71
N LEU A 364 28.32 7.36 -3.53
CA LEU A 364 28.24 7.02 -4.94
C LEU A 364 28.56 8.23 -5.82
N THR A 365 29.07 7.97 -7.01
CA THR A 365 29.16 8.95 -8.09
C THR A 365 28.06 8.68 -9.09
N ILE A 366 27.18 9.65 -9.32
CA ILE A 366 26.16 9.57 -10.37
C ILE A 366 26.85 9.88 -11.70
N ARG A 367 26.79 8.96 -12.65
CA ARG A 367 27.49 9.03 -13.94
C ARG A 367 26.56 9.29 -15.12
N GLN A 368 25.28 8.99 -14.96
CA GLN A 368 24.28 9.17 -16.01
C GLN A 368 22.92 9.48 -15.41
N LYS A 369 22.10 10.19 -16.18
CA LYS A 369 20.75 10.60 -15.78
C LYS A 369 19.76 10.38 -16.89
N LEU A 370 18.51 10.09 -16.55
CA LEU A 370 17.39 10.13 -17.47
C LEU A 370 16.91 11.58 -17.66
N ALA A 371 16.29 11.87 -18.81
CA ALA A 371 15.71 13.18 -19.05
C ALA A 371 14.54 13.48 -18.09
N SER A 372 13.70 12.49 -17.83
CA SER A 372 12.57 12.61 -16.90
C SER A 372 12.23 11.25 -16.28
N VAL A 373 11.79 11.28 -15.01
CA VAL A 373 11.33 10.08 -14.28
C VAL A 373 10.01 10.37 -13.58
N ALA A 374 9.01 9.49 -13.76
CA ALA A 374 7.75 9.54 -13.04
C ALA A 374 7.92 8.93 -11.64
N VAL A 375 7.45 9.61 -10.60
CA VAL A 375 7.61 9.18 -9.20
C VAL A 375 6.26 8.84 -8.59
N HIS A 376 6.10 7.60 -8.15
CA HIS A 376 4.93 7.14 -7.42
C HIS A 376 5.22 6.99 -5.93
N HIS A 377 4.49 7.72 -5.11
CA HIS A 377 4.48 7.55 -3.66
C HIS A 377 3.48 6.47 -3.26
N ASN A 378 3.95 5.26 -2.98
CA ASN A 378 3.05 4.21 -2.51
C ASN A 378 2.47 4.51 -1.12
N CYS A 379 1.38 3.83 -0.77
CA CYS A 379 0.65 4.11 0.46
C CYS A 379 1.48 3.94 1.75
N SER A 380 2.39 2.97 1.80
CA SER A 380 3.24 2.76 2.98
C SER A 380 4.31 3.85 3.11
N ALA A 381 4.93 4.26 2.01
CA ALA A 381 5.89 5.38 1.98
C ALA A 381 5.23 6.70 2.42
N GLN A 382 3.97 6.95 1.99
CA GLN A 382 3.21 8.11 2.47
C GLN A 382 2.95 8.05 3.99
N ARG A 383 2.62 6.87 4.52
CA ARG A 383 2.40 6.68 5.97
C ARG A 383 3.69 6.74 6.80
N LEU A 384 4.84 6.45 6.20
CA LEU A 384 6.17 6.58 6.81
C LEU A 384 6.80 7.96 6.59
N ALA A 385 6.11 8.87 5.88
CA ALA A 385 6.62 10.20 5.49
C ALA A 385 7.93 10.14 4.67
N GLU A 386 8.05 9.17 3.78
CA GLU A 386 9.26 8.90 2.98
C GLU A 386 9.23 9.51 1.57
N GLN A 387 8.20 10.32 1.25
CA GLN A 387 8.10 10.98 -0.03
C GLN A 387 9.31 11.86 -0.36
N PRO A 388 9.84 12.70 0.57
CA PRO A 388 11.02 13.54 0.28
C PRO A 388 12.25 12.72 -0.09
N ALA A 389 12.47 11.58 0.59
CA ALA A 389 13.61 10.70 0.28
C ALA A 389 13.48 10.06 -1.10
N THR A 390 12.29 9.60 -1.46
CA THR A 390 12.00 9.04 -2.78
C THR A 390 12.24 10.07 -3.89
N GLU A 391 11.76 11.30 -3.71
CA GLU A 391 11.96 12.38 -4.68
C GLU A 391 13.42 12.80 -4.80
N ALA A 392 14.14 12.93 -3.68
CA ALA A 392 15.55 13.31 -3.69
C ALA A 392 16.41 12.29 -4.45
N LEU A 393 16.19 10.99 -4.23
CA LEU A 393 16.87 9.93 -4.97
C LEU A 393 16.52 9.94 -6.46
N ALA A 394 15.25 10.15 -6.81
CA ALA A 394 14.85 10.27 -8.21
C ALA A 394 15.49 11.47 -8.90
N ARG A 395 15.58 12.64 -8.24
CA ARG A 395 16.27 13.84 -8.72
C ARG A 395 17.78 13.64 -8.89
N ALA A 396 18.40 12.79 -8.09
CA ALA A 396 19.78 12.43 -8.30
C ALA A 396 19.99 11.66 -9.62
N CYS A 397 19.00 10.86 -10.05
CA CYS A 397 19.07 9.98 -11.20
C CYS A 397 18.43 10.55 -12.48
N ALA A 398 17.80 11.72 -12.43
CA ALA A 398 17.12 12.33 -13.58
C ALA A 398 17.30 13.85 -13.60
N GLU A 399 17.18 14.45 -14.80
CA GLU A 399 17.21 15.91 -14.95
C GLU A 399 15.93 16.56 -14.43
N SER A 400 14.80 15.85 -14.58
CA SER A 400 13.50 16.26 -14.06
C SER A 400 12.73 15.09 -13.48
N ILE A 401 11.81 15.37 -12.53
CA ILE A 401 10.88 14.36 -12.00
C ILE A 401 9.43 14.82 -12.17
N ALA A 402 8.55 13.87 -12.45
CA ALA A 402 7.11 14.05 -12.48
C ALA A 402 6.45 13.26 -11.35
N VAL A 403 6.01 13.92 -10.28
CA VAL A 403 5.32 13.25 -9.19
C VAL A 403 3.88 12.95 -9.60
N LEU A 404 3.45 11.70 -9.47
CA LEU A 404 2.09 11.29 -9.79
C LEU A 404 1.10 11.87 -8.77
N SER A 405 0.45 12.96 -9.11
CA SER A 405 -0.51 13.67 -8.27
C SER A 405 -1.97 13.33 -8.57
N SER A 406 -2.27 12.85 -9.77
CA SER A 406 -3.62 12.45 -10.21
C SER A 406 -4.10 11.15 -9.57
N ILE A 407 -3.20 10.39 -8.95
CA ILE A 407 -3.49 9.15 -8.23
C ILE A 407 -2.91 9.19 -6.83
N THR A 408 -3.60 8.59 -5.87
CA THR A 408 -3.13 8.50 -4.47
C THR A 408 -2.58 7.13 -4.12
N CYS A 409 -3.07 6.08 -4.78
CA CYS A 409 -2.69 4.69 -4.56
C CYS A 409 -2.80 3.93 -5.89
N CYS A 410 -1.89 3.03 -6.15
CA CYS A 410 -1.93 2.18 -7.34
C CYS A 410 -3.10 1.17 -7.35
N GLY A 411 -3.78 0.95 -6.22
CA GLY A 411 -4.89 -0.01 -6.12
C GLY A 411 -4.49 -1.49 -6.22
N TYR A 412 -3.20 -1.80 -6.39
CA TYR A 412 -2.74 -3.19 -6.55
C TYR A 412 -2.77 -3.98 -5.23
N ALA A 413 -2.47 -3.33 -4.11
CA ALA A 413 -2.61 -3.86 -2.74
C ALA A 413 -1.98 -5.26 -2.54
N GLY A 414 -0.71 -5.41 -2.84
CA GLY A 414 0.02 -6.68 -2.78
C GLY A 414 -0.41 -7.63 -3.89
N ASP A 415 -0.88 -8.84 -3.56
CA ASP A 415 -1.38 -9.82 -4.52
C ASP A 415 -2.84 -9.57 -4.96
N LYS A 416 -3.55 -8.63 -4.32
CA LYS A 416 -4.96 -8.35 -4.61
C LYS A 416 -5.18 -7.94 -6.07
N GLY A 417 -4.25 -7.20 -6.68
CA GLY A 417 -4.30 -6.83 -8.10
C GLY A 417 -4.37 -8.02 -9.05
N LEU A 418 -3.92 -9.19 -8.64
CA LEU A 418 -4.03 -10.43 -9.41
C LEU A 418 -5.45 -11.02 -9.39
N PHE A 419 -6.22 -10.75 -8.34
CA PHE A 419 -7.57 -11.28 -8.12
C PHE A 419 -8.68 -10.25 -8.38
N ILE A 420 -8.39 -8.96 -8.16
CA ILE A 420 -9.31 -7.82 -8.35
C ILE A 420 -8.60 -6.75 -9.19
N PRO A 421 -8.23 -7.07 -10.45
CA PRO A 421 -7.50 -6.15 -11.33
C PRO A 421 -8.29 -4.87 -11.65
N GLU A 422 -9.62 -4.94 -11.57
CA GLU A 422 -10.50 -3.79 -11.77
C GLU A 422 -10.24 -2.65 -10.76
N LEU A 423 -9.77 -2.96 -9.55
CA LEU A 423 -9.40 -1.92 -8.57
C LEU A 423 -8.12 -1.19 -9.01
N ASN A 424 -7.12 -1.92 -9.50
CA ASN A 424 -5.89 -1.34 -10.03
C ASN A 424 -6.18 -0.48 -11.27
N ALA A 425 -6.91 -1.02 -12.25
CA ALA A 425 -7.28 -0.28 -13.46
C ALA A 425 -8.03 1.02 -13.15
N HIS A 426 -8.98 0.96 -12.20
CA HIS A 426 -9.71 2.15 -11.77
C HIS A 426 -8.83 3.16 -11.04
N ALA A 427 -8.00 2.72 -10.11
CA ALA A 427 -7.12 3.59 -9.33
C ALA A 427 -6.10 4.33 -10.21
N THR A 428 -5.59 3.67 -11.25
CA THR A 428 -4.55 4.21 -12.14
C THR A 428 -5.08 4.84 -13.42
N ARG A 429 -6.42 4.93 -13.62
CA ARG A 429 -7.05 5.43 -14.86
C ARG A 429 -6.62 6.84 -15.29
N ARG A 430 -6.03 7.63 -14.41
CA ARG A 430 -5.55 8.99 -14.66
C ARG A 430 -4.02 9.12 -14.64
N VAL A 431 -3.31 8.02 -14.43
CA VAL A 431 -1.86 8.04 -14.24
C VAL A 431 -1.12 8.71 -15.40
N GLY A 432 -1.59 8.53 -16.62
CA GLY A 432 -1.01 9.15 -17.82
C GLY A 432 -1.07 10.68 -17.83
N ASN A 433 -1.97 11.31 -17.05
CA ASN A 433 -2.08 12.76 -16.99
C ASN A 433 -0.85 13.43 -16.35
N ASP A 434 -0.12 12.71 -15.52
CA ASP A 434 1.05 13.21 -14.79
C ASP A 434 2.38 12.85 -15.47
N ILE A 435 2.35 12.06 -16.55
CA ILE A 435 3.55 11.55 -17.22
C ILE A 435 3.90 12.41 -18.43
N PRO A 436 5.03 13.15 -18.40
CA PRO A 436 5.49 13.93 -19.55
C PRO A 436 5.86 13.03 -20.74
N ALA A 437 5.75 13.57 -21.95
CA ALA A 437 6.04 12.83 -23.19
C ALA A 437 7.50 12.34 -23.28
N ASN A 438 8.45 13.03 -22.64
CA ASN A 438 9.86 12.67 -22.59
C ASN A 438 10.20 11.75 -21.39
N CYS A 439 9.20 11.22 -20.68
CA CYS A 439 9.40 10.34 -19.55
C CYS A 439 9.39 8.88 -20.02
N GLU A 440 10.52 8.21 -19.91
CA GLU A 440 10.70 6.83 -20.37
C GLU A 440 10.49 5.81 -19.27
N LEU A 441 10.59 6.23 -18.00
CA LEU A 441 10.62 5.34 -16.85
C LEU A 441 9.91 5.95 -15.64
N GLY A 442 9.23 5.10 -14.87
CA GLY A 442 8.69 5.47 -13.56
C GLY A 442 9.33 4.67 -12.43
N VAL A 443 9.25 5.19 -11.21
CA VAL A 443 9.76 4.53 -10.00
C VAL A 443 8.70 4.38 -8.93
N SER A 444 8.78 3.26 -8.20
CA SER A 444 8.02 3.00 -6.99
C SER A 444 8.85 2.16 -6.02
N THR A 445 8.68 2.37 -4.71
CA THR A 445 9.43 1.64 -3.67
C THR A 445 8.82 0.27 -3.31
N VAL A 446 7.84 -0.23 -4.08
CA VAL A 446 7.23 -1.55 -3.90
C VAL A 446 6.99 -2.19 -5.26
N SER A 447 7.57 -3.38 -5.49
CA SER A 447 7.52 -4.10 -6.77
C SER A 447 6.08 -4.34 -7.28
N THR A 448 5.13 -4.68 -6.42
CA THR A 448 3.73 -4.88 -6.83
C THR A 448 3.04 -3.58 -7.26
N CYS A 449 3.42 -2.42 -6.68
CA CYS A 449 2.95 -1.13 -7.17
C CYS A 449 3.57 -0.80 -8.52
N ALA A 450 4.87 -1.08 -8.70
CA ALA A 450 5.55 -0.90 -9.97
C ALA A 450 4.86 -1.72 -11.09
N SER A 451 4.58 -3.01 -10.84
CA SER A 451 3.84 -3.86 -11.79
C SER A 451 2.46 -3.30 -12.13
N GLY A 452 1.69 -2.89 -11.11
CA GLY A 452 0.35 -2.34 -11.34
C GLY A 452 0.33 -1.00 -12.09
N LEU A 453 1.37 -0.18 -11.93
CA LEU A 453 1.54 1.06 -12.69
C LEU A 453 1.99 0.79 -14.11
N THR A 454 2.97 -0.10 -14.32
CA THR A 454 3.44 -0.51 -15.66
C THR A 454 2.29 -0.98 -16.55
N GLU A 455 1.28 -1.64 -15.96
CA GLU A 455 0.12 -2.13 -16.72
C GLU A 455 -0.71 -1.00 -17.36
N HIS A 456 -0.78 0.17 -16.72
CA HIS A 456 -1.71 1.23 -17.10
C HIS A 456 -1.05 2.59 -17.45
N ALA A 457 0.24 2.76 -17.15
CA ALA A 457 0.91 4.06 -17.30
C ALA A 457 1.45 4.33 -18.72
N GLY A 458 1.57 3.30 -19.57
CA GLY A 458 2.20 3.41 -20.88
C GLY A 458 3.73 3.42 -20.88
N ILE A 459 4.34 3.49 -19.69
CA ILE A 459 5.78 3.40 -19.45
C ILE A 459 6.08 2.34 -18.39
N PRO A 460 7.27 1.71 -18.39
CA PRO A 460 7.66 0.77 -17.34
C PRO A 460 7.92 1.49 -16.01
N PHE A 461 7.49 0.87 -14.91
CA PHE A 461 7.84 1.28 -13.54
C PHE A 461 8.79 0.25 -12.93
N VAL A 462 9.85 0.74 -12.29
CA VAL A 462 10.89 -0.07 -11.65
C VAL A 462 11.10 0.34 -10.19
N SER A 463 11.99 -0.37 -9.48
CA SER A 463 12.37 0.05 -8.15
C SER A 463 13.32 1.26 -8.20
N LEU A 464 13.26 2.06 -7.16
CA LEU A 464 14.19 3.19 -6.99
C LEU A 464 15.65 2.71 -6.90
N ALA A 465 15.88 1.54 -6.29
CA ALA A 465 17.21 0.93 -6.21
C ALA A 465 17.74 0.54 -7.61
N SER A 466 16.90 -0.01 -8.48
CA SER A 466 17.29 -0.35 -9.86
C SER A 466 17.70 0.89 -10.66
N LEU A 467 16.96 1.99 -10.49
CA LEU A 467 17.31 3.27 -11.13
C LEU A 467 18.62 3.85 -10.59
N LEU A 468 18.80 3.89 -9.26
CA LEU A 468 20.01 4.43 -8.64
C LEU A 468 21.25 3.60 -8.99
N GLU A 469 21.11 2.27 -9.04
CA GLU A 469 22.20 1.39 -9.45
C GLU A 469 22.64 1.70 -10.89
N TRP A 470 21.70 1.82 -11.81
CA TRP A 470 21.97 2.21 -13.19
C TRP A 470 22.64 3.58 -13.28
N ALA A 471 22.10 4.58 -12.61
CA ALA A 471 22.63 5.94 -12.64
C ALA A 471 24.09 6.06 -12.10
N SER A 472 24.50 5.11 -11.28
CA SER A 472 25.85 5.09 -10.64
C SER A 472 26.81 4.04 -11.21
N ARG A 473 26.47 3.38 -12.34
CA ARG A 473 27.37 2.39 -13.03
C ARG A 473 28.68 2.93 -13.50
#